data_26c9436cf4ab0f87dd9c7425e7fec23e
#
_entry.id   26c9436cf4ab0f87dd9c7425e7fec23e
#
_cell.length_a   1.000
_cell.length_b   1.000
_cell.length_c   1.000
_cell.angle_alpha   90.00
_cell.angle_beta   90.00
_cell.angle_gamma   90.00
#
_symmetry.space_group_name_H-M   'P 1'
#
loop_
_entity.id
_entity.type
_entity.pdbx_description
1 polymer ?
#
loop_
_entity_poly.entity_id
_entity_poly.type
_entity_poly.pdbx_seq_one_letter_code
_entity_poly.pdbx_strand_id
1 'polypeptide(L)'
;MKVFASVTFAAALALAGVAHAQEKYSLSIATGGTGGVYYPLGGGLANILSKYVPGLQATAEVTGGSIDNLKLIATGKPYIAFSMADAGQDAYRGEDKFKGTKVPLRTLMVLYPNRMHVVTIDGIGITKMADLKGKRVSTGSPGSATEVMGFRVIEAVGLDKDKDMKRERLGVAESVNALKDRKIDAFFWVGGLPTAAVTDLANTPGVKIRMIDIAHLVPAMVKKNGSVYVKDVIKKDVYKGMEADNQAATVTNLLAVHRDMNEDLAYKVVKAVFDHRDDLIRVHKEAENIKLENQKTEASSIPWHPAAIKYFAEKGITLK
;
A
#
# COMPACT_ATOMS: atom_id res chain seq x y z
N MET A 1 -12.40 -71.01 58.42
CA MET A 1 -12.38 -70.87 56.95
C MET A 1 -12.25 -69.42 56.66
N LYS A 2 -11.05 -68.98 56.23
CA LYS A 2 -10.78 -67.56 55.88
C LYS A 2 -10.89 -67.42 54.38
N VAL A 3 -11.78 -66.58 53.90
CA VAL A 3 -11.89 -66.26 52.48
C VAL A 3 -11.09 -64.98 52.24
N PHE A 4 -10.05 -65.08 51.43
CA PHE A 4 -9.26 -63.90 50.95
C PHE A 4 -9.97 -63.32 49.72
N ALA A 5 -10.38 -62.06 49.82
CA ALA A 5 -10.86 -61.28 48.70
C ALA A 5 -9.67 -60.51 48.07
N SER A 6 -9.31 -60.88 46.86
CA SER A 6 -8.28 -60.15 46.06
C SER A 6 -8.92 -58.92 45.42
N VAL A 7 -8.44 -57.74 45.81
CA VAL A 7 -8.81 -56.48 45.17
C VAL A 7 -7.79 -56.20 44.05
N THR A 8 -8.25 -56.29 42.79
CA THR A 8 -7.48 -55.97 41.62
C THR A 8 -7.58 -54.44 41.38
N PHE A 9 -6.50 -53.70 41.59
CA PHE A 9 -6.38 -52.26 41.37
C PHE A 9 -6.08 -52.02 39.89
N ALA A 10 -7.07 -51.64 39.09
CA ALA A 10 -6.88 -51.27 37.70
C ALA A 10 -6.35 -49.80 37.65
N ALA A 11 -5.07 -49.64 37.36
CA ALA A 11 -4.47 -48.34 37.10
C ALA A 11 -4.87 -47.86 35.70
N ALA A 12 -5.88 -47.00 35.62
CA ALA A 12 -6.19 -46.28 34.40
C ALA A 12 -5.16 -45.15 34.22
N LEU A 13 -4.17 -45.35 33.33
CA LEU A 13 -3.32 -44.24 32.84
C LEU A 13 -4.17 -43.29 32.05
N ALA A 14 -4.51 -42.16 32.66
CA ALA A 14 -5.07 -41.01 31.96
C ALA A 14 -3.95 -40.37 31.12
N LEU A 15 -3.90 -40.67 29.83
CA LEU A 15 -3.16 -39.87 28.84
C LEU A 15 -3.84 -38.48 28.78
N ALA A 16 -3.41 -37.59 29.65
CA ALA A 16 -3.69 -36.18 29.50
C ALA A 16 -2.94 -35.68 28.26
N GLY A 17 -3.61 -35.68 27.12
CA GLY A 17 -3.14 -35.00 25.94
C GLY A 17 -2.90 -33.55 26.29
N VAL A 18 -1.65 -33.12 26.31
CA VAL A 18 -1.26 -31.73 26.45
C VAL A 18 -1.76 -31.02 25.18
N ALA A 19 -2.98 -30.50 25.25
CA ALA A 19 -3.46 -29.57 24.25
C ALA A 19 -2.52 -28.36 24.33
N HIS A 20 -1.55 -28.28 23.44
CA HIS A 20 -0.80 -27.07 23.23
C HIS A 20 -1.81 -26.02 22.78
N ALA A 21 -2.16 -25.13 23.69
CA ALA A 21 -2.90 -23.93 23.34
C ALA A 21 -2.07 -23.22 22.26
N GLN A 22 -2.56 -23.24 21.03
CA GLN A 22 -1.89 -22.58 19.92
C GLN A 22 -1.85 -21.09 20.25
N GLU A 23 -0.64 -20.54 20.42
CA GLU A 23 -0.47 -19.11 20.67
C GLU A 23 -1.24 -18.32 19.60
N LYS A 24 -2.19 -17.49 20.05
CA LYS A 24 -2.93 -16.61 19.15
C LYS A 24 -2.12 -15.34 18.95
N TYR A 25 -1.65 -15.13 17.73
CA TYR A 25 -1.00 -13.88 17.33
C TYR A 25 -2.04 -12.94 16.73
N SER A 26 -2.08 -11.70 17.20
CA SER A 26 -2.86 -10.62 16.56
C SER A 26 -1.92 -9.77 15.72
N LEU A 27 -2.31 -9.52 14.47
CA LEU A 27 -1.52 -8.77 13.51
C LEU A 27 -2.40 -7.70 12.84
N SER A 28 -1.98 -6.46 12.89
CA SER A 28 -2.65 -5.36 12.22
C SER A 28 -2.01 -5.08 10.85
N ILE A 29 -2.85 -4.86 9.84
CA ILE A 29 -2.43 -4.51 8.49
C ILE A 29 -2.84 -3.07 8.24
N ALA A 30 -1.87 -2.17 8.28
CA ALA A 30 -2.06 -0.74 8.05
C ALA A 30 -2.22 -0.47 6.54
N THR A 31 -3.31 0.17 6.15
CA THR A 31 -3.72 0.32 4.75
C THR A 31 -3.80 1.78 4.30
N GLY A 32 -4.97 2.30 4.06
CA GLY A 32 -5.28 3.66 3.63
C GLY A 32 -6.79 3.89 3.64
N GLY A 33 -7.25 4.95 3.01
CA GLY A 33 -8.69 5.25 2.88
C GLY A 33 -9.43 4.19 2.06
N THR A 34 -10.72 4.00 2.38
CA THR A 34 -11.59 2.95 1.80
C THR A 34 -11.83 3.08 0.29
N GLY A 35 -11.69 4.29 -0.28
CA GLY A 35 -11.84 4.53 -1.73
C GLY A 35 -10.62 4.17 -2.57
N GLY A 36 -9.49 3.79 -1.93
CA GLY A 36 -8.24 3.38 -2.58
C GLY A 36 -8.08 1.87 -2.71
N VAL A 37 -6.89 1.43 -3.11
CA VAL A 37 -6.56 0.01 -3.37
C VAL A 37 -5.99 -0.70 -2.15
N TYR A 38 -5.31 0.01 -1.24
CA TYR A 38 -4.71 -0.61 -0.05
C TYR A 38 -5.73 -1.28 0.85
N TYR A 39 -6.89 -0.63 1.11
CA TYR A 39 -7.88 -1.14 2.03
C TYR A 39 -8.51 -2.47 1.59
N PRO A 40 -9.06 -2.62 0.36
CA PRO A 40 -9.57 -3.91 -0.09
C PRO A 40 -8.49 -4.99 -0.14
N LEU A 41 -7.27 -4.70 -0.64
CA LEU A 41 -6.18 -5.69 -0.62
C LEU A 41 -5.73 -6.05 0.80
N GLY A 42 -5.72 -5.10 1.73
CA GLY A 42 -5.45 -5.36 3.14
C GLY A 42 -6.50 -6.26 3.78
N GLY A 43 -7.78 -6.08 3.46
CA GLY A 43 -8.86 -6.97 3.87
C GLY A 43 -8.69 -8.38 3.32
N GLY A 44 -8.34 -8.50 2.03
CA GLY A 44 -8.00 -9.78 1.40
C GLY A 44 -6.81 -10.47 2.06
N LEU A 45 -5.75 -9.71 2.32
CA LEU A 45 -4.57 -10.19 3.04
C LEU A 45 -4.91 -10.66 4.46
N ALA A 46 -5.71 -9.88 5.21
CA ALA A 46 -6.16 -10.26 6.55
C ALA A 46 -6.93 -11.58 6.53
N ASN A 47 -7.79 -11.77 5.54
CA ASN A 47 -8.54 -13.01 5.36
C ASN A 47 -7.61 -14.20 5.06
N ILE A 48 -6.65 -14.05 4.13
CA ILE A 48 -5.67 -15.08 3.81
C ILE A 48 -4.86 -15.48 5.05
N LEU A 49 -4.32 -14.49 5.76
CA LEU A 49 -3.48 -14.74 6.93
C LEU A 49 -4.26 -15.42 8.05
N SER A 50 -5.47 -14.96 8.36
CA SER A 50 -6.31 -15.56 9.41
C SER A 50 -6.79 -16.97 9.05
N LYS A 51 -6.99 -17.26 7.76
CA LYS A 51 -7.47 -18.56 7.29
C LYS A 51 -6.36 -19.60 7.14
N TYR A 52 -5.19 -19.19 6.63
CA TYR A 52 -4.16 -20.13 6.19
C TYR A 52 -2.90 -20.12 7.06
N VAL A 53 -2.76 -19.18 8.01
CA VAL A 53 -1.65 -19.18 8.97
C VAL A 53 -2.19 -19.58 10.34
N PRO A 54 -1.92 -20.82 10.80
CA PRO A 54 -2.45 -21.32 12.07
C PRO A 54 -2.12 -20.41 13.26
N GLY A 55 -3.12 -20.09 14.08
CA GLY A 55 -2.96 -19.24 15.27
C GLY A 55 -2.89 -17.74 14.99
N LEU A 56 -2.89 -17.29 13.72
CA LEU A 56 -2.84 -15.88 13.37
C LEU A 56 -4.25 -15.29 13.18
N GLN A 57 -4.51 -14.16 13.83
CA GLN A 57 -5.67 -13.29 13.63
C GLN A 57 -5.18 -11.99 13.01
N ALA A 58 -5.51 -11.72 11.77
CA ALA A 58 -5.13 -10.49 11.09
C ALA A 58 -6.33 -9.57 10.85
N THR A 59 -6.12 -8.25 10.94
CA THR A 59 -7.15 -7.22 10.72
C THR A 59 -6.60 -6.10 9.86
N ALA A 60 -7.39 -5.62 8.89
CA ALA A 60 -7.04 -4.44 8.10
C ALA A 60 -7.51 -3.17 8.81
N GLU A 61 -6.61 -2.18 8.93
CA GLU A 61 -6.89 -0.89 9.55
C GLU A 61 -6.89 0.22 8.51
N VAL A 62 -7.91 1.09 8.57
CA VAL A 62 -7.96 2.34 7.78
C VAL A 62 -7.00 3.35 8.38
N THR A 63 -6.18 3.98 7.55
CA THR A 63 -5.20 5.01 7.94
C THR A 63 -5.18 6.16 6.93
N GLY A 64 -4.37 7.18 7.17
CA GLY A 64 -4.08 8.22 6.17
C GLY A 64 -3.28 7.69 4.97
N GLY A 65 -2.59 6.56 5.10
CA GLY A 65 -1.75 5.94 4.07
C GLY A 65 -0.29 5.73 4.50
N SER A 66 0.63 5.67 3.55
CA SER A 66 2.01 5.19 3.75
C SER A 66 2.76 5.85 4.91
N ILE A 67 2.63 7.18 5.09
CA ILE A 67 3.35 7.89 6.16
C ILE A 67 2.85 7.44 7.53
N ASP A 68 1.54 7.36 7.73
CA ASP A 68 0.96 6.90 8.99
C ASP A 68 1.28 5.42 9.23
N ASN A 69 1.21 4.59 8.18
CA ASN A 69 1.54 3.17 8.24
C ASN A 69 2.99 2.94 8.72
N LEU A 70 3.93 3.70 8.18
CA LEU A 70 5.33 3.60 8.57
C LEU A 70 5.59 4.11 9.99
N LYS A 71 4.83 5.11 10.46
CA LYS A 71 4.86 5.53 11.87
C LYS A 71 4.31 4.43 12.80
N LEU A 72 3.28 3.69 12.38
CA LEU A 72 2.78 2.55 13.15
C LEU A 72 3.85 1.45 13.27
N ILE A 73 4.58 1.13 12.20
CA ILE A 73 5.72 0.21 12.28
C ILE A 73 6.78 0.72 13.25
N ALA A 74 7.08 2.02 13.26
CA ALA A 74 8.06 2.61 14.17
C ALA A 74 7.75 2.39 15.66
N THR A 75 6.50 2.06 16.00
CA THR A 75 6.11 1.75 17.40
C THR A 75 6.64 0.40 17.89
N GLY A 76 7.16 -0.46 17.01
CA GLY A 76 7.59 -1.83 17.33
C GLY A 76 6.45 -2.82 17.58
N LYS A 77 5.19 -2.39 17.44
CA LYS A 77 4.03 -3.29 17.53
C LYS A 77 3.92 -4.18 16.26
N PRO A 78 3.19 -5.31 16.31
CA PRO A 78 3.08 -6.24 15.19
C PRO A 78 2.20 -5.68 14.07
N TYR A 79 2.78 -4.80 13.26
CA TYR A 79 2.15 -4.25 12.06
C TYR A 79 2.79 -4.79 10.79
N ILE A 80 1.93 -5.04 9.79
CA ILE A 80 2.31 -5.07 8.38
C ILE A 80 1.78 -3.81 7.73
N ALA A 81 2.58 -3.14 6.90
CA ALA A 81 2.20 -1.88 6.28
C ALA A 81 2.25 -1.94 4.76
N PHE A 82 1.17 -1.52 4.11
CA PHE A 82 1.23 -1.07 2.73
C PHE A 82 1.96 0.27 2.67
N SER A 83 2.96 0.38 1.81
CA SER A 83 3.72 1.62 1.64
C SER A 83 4.19 1.81 0.22
N MET A 84 4.19 3.06 -0.25
CA MET A 84 4.92 3.46 -1.44
C MET A 84 6.43 3.41 -1.14
N ALA A 85 7.24 3.03 -2.15
CA ALA A 85 8.68 2.84 -2.00
C ALA A 85 9.42 4.15 -1.67
N ASP A 86 8.96 5.29 -2.17
CA ASP A 86 9.52 6.61 -1.85
C ASP A 86 9.32 6.96 -0.37
N ALA A 87 8.12 6.77 0.18
CA ALA A 87 7.85 6.95 1.60
C ALA A 87 8.66 5.97 2.46
N GLY A 88 8.79 4.71 2.02
CA GLY A 88 9.65 3.71 2.67
C GLY A 88 11.11 4.14 2.71
N GLN A 89 11.63 4.68 1.60
CA GLN A 89 12.98 5.23 1.51
C GLN A 89 13.19 6.37 2.50
N ASP A 90 12.28 7.36 2.50
CA ASP A 90 12.36 8.52 3.40
C ASP A 90 12.34 8.08 4.86
N ALA A 91 11.46 7.15 5.22
CA ALA A 91 11.35 6.64 6.58
C ALA A 91 12.60 5.85 7.01
N TYR A 92 13.14 5.00 6.13
CA TYR A 92 14.35 4.23 6.39
C TYR A 92 15.58 5.13 6.59
N ARG A 93 15.66 6.22 5.81
CA ARG A 93 16.75 7.21 5.89
C ARG A 93 16.57 8.26 6.96
N GLY A 94 15.34 8.48 7.46
CA GLY A 94 14.99 9.56 8.37
C GLY A 94 14.92 10.91 7.67
N GLU A 95 14.35 10.92 6.47
CA GLU A 95 14.21 12.09 5.60
C GLU A 95 12.75 12.57 5.54
N ASP A 96 12.49 13.74 4.94
CA ASP A 96 11.17 14.36 4.73
C ASP A 96 10.29 14.31 6.00
N LYS A 97 9.17 13.59 5.97
CA LYS A 97 8.21 13.45 7.08
C LYS A 97 8.77 12.67 8.28
N PHE A 98 9.92 12.03 8.09
CA PHE A 98 10.65 11.26 9.12
C PHE A 98 11.95 11.91 9.55
N LYS A 99 12.14 13.21 9.24
CA LYS A 99 13.37 13.92 9.54
C LYS A 99 13.79 13.76 10.99
N GLY A 100 15.00 13.24 11.19
CA GLY A 100 15.57 12.97 12.50
C GLY A 100 15.17 11.64 13.14
N THR A 101 14.29 10.84 12.50
CA THR A 101 13.84 9.55 13.03
C THR A 101 13.89 8.49 11.94
N LYS A 102 14.88 7.60 11.97
CA LYS A 102 14.96 6.45 11.07
C LYS A 102 14.02 5.35 11.55
N VAL A 103 13.17 4.86 10.66
CA VAL A 103 12.29 3.72 10.96
C VAL A 103 13.00 2.42 10.59
N PRO A 104 13.09 1.43 11.50
CA PRO A 104 13.78 0.17 11.26
C PRO A 104 12.94 -0.77 10.38
N LEU A 105 12.86 -0.47 9.10
CA LEU A 105 12.01 -1.15 8.12
C LEU A 105 12.70 -2.35 7.45
N ARG A 106 11.88 -3.32 7.03
CA ARG A 106 12.22 -4.38 6.07
C ARG A 106 11.07 -4.61 5.10
N THR A 107 11.41 -4.93 3.86
CA THR A 107 10.45 -5.33 2.82
C THR A 107 10.15 -6.82 2.94
N LEU A 108 8.87 -7.18 2.98
CA LEU A 108 8.42 -8.56 2.82
C LEU A 108 8.24 -8.93 1.35
N MET A 109 7.63 -8.03 0.58
CA MET A 109 7.41 -8.23 -0.85
C MET A 109 7.14 -6.92 -1.58
N VAL A 110 7.40 -6.94 -2.88
CA VAL A 110 6.96 -5.92 -3.84
C VAL A 110 5.56 -6.27 -4.31
N LEU A 111 4.67 -5.28 -4.35
CA LEU A 111 3.27 -5.50 -4.66
C LEU A 111 2.92 -5.14 -6.12
N TYR A 112 2.64 -3.89 -6.39
CA TYR A 112 2.17 -3.41 -7.70
C TYR A 112 2.62 -1.97 -7.95
N PRO A 113 2.67 -1.52 -9.22
CA PRO A 113 2.96 -0.14 -9.56
C PRO A 113 1.83 0.80 -9.15
N ASN A 114 2.17 1.89 -8.50
CA ASN A 114 1.26 2.91 -7.99
C ASN A 114 1.40 4.18 -8.81
N ARG A 115 0.36 4.54 -9.57
CA ARG A 115 0.41 5.61 -10.56
C ARG A 115 -0.16 6.90 -10.01
N MET A 116 0.53 8.01 -10.26
CA MET A 116 0.02 9.34 -9.95
C MET A 116 -1.06 9.73 -10.95
N HIS A 117 -2.25 10.02 -10.42
CA HIS A 117 -3.36 10.64 -11.13
C HIS A 117 -3.42 12.11 -10.74
N VAL A 118 -3.38 13.03 -11.69
CA VAL A 118 -3.73 14.43 -11.50
C VAL A 118 -5.06 14.64 -12.21
N VAL A 119 -6.14 14.62 -11.43
CA VAL A 119 -7.51 14.50 -11.94
C VAL A 119 -8.23 15.82 -11.88
N THR A 120 -8.90 16.16 -12.96
CA THR A 120 -9.90 17.22 -13.09
C THR A 120 -11.07 16.74 -13.95
N ILE A 121 -12.01 17.60 -14.25
CA ILE A 121 -13.14 17.31 -15.16
C ILE A 121 -13.29 18.42 -16.18
N ASP A 122 -13.89 18.09 -17.31
CA ASP A 122 -14.14 19.07 -18.39
C ASP A 122 -14.92 20.29 -17.87
N GLY A 123 -14.67 21.45 -18.48
CA GLY A 123 -15.26 22.72 -18.12
C GLY A 123 -14.57 23.49 -16.99
N ILE A 124 -13.54 22.92 -16.31
CA ILE A 124 -12.77 23.65 -15.28
C ILE A 124 -11.62 24.47 -15.89
N GLY A 125 -11.19 24.14 -17.11
CA GLY A 125 -10.11 24.87 -17.80
C GLY A 125 -8.71 24.46 -17.36
N ILE A 126 -8.53 23.26 -16.77
CA ILE A 126 -7.23 22.70 -16.43
C ILE A 126 -6.86 21.65 -17.50
N THR A 127 -5.77 21.90 -18.22
CA THR A 127 -5.25 21.02 -19.29
C THR A 127 -3.79 20.60 -19.08
N LYS A 128 -3.07 21.32 -18.24
CA LYS A 128 -1.66 21.10 -17.90
C LYS A 128 -1.40 21.49 -16.44
N MET A 129 -0.30 21.03 -15.87
CA MET A 129 0.07 21.31 -14.48
C MET A 129 0.14 22.80 -14.14
N ALA A 130 0.59 23.66 -15.06
CA ALA A 130 0.65 25.11 -14.84
C ALA A 130 -0.72 25.75 -14.60
N ASP A 131 -1.80 25.14 -15.12
CA ASP A 131 -3.18 25.64 -14.97
C ASP A 131 -3.72 25.43 -13.54
N LEU A 132 -3.01 24.71 -12.67
CA LEU A 132 -3.33 24.56 -11.24
C LEU A 132 -3.12 25.85 -10.45
N LYS A 133 -2.38 26.83 -11.01
CA LYS A 133 -2.16 28.11 -10.35
C LYS A 133 -3.48 28.84 -10.08
N GLY A 134 -3.69 29.24 -8.80
CA GLY A 134 -4.91 29.88 -8.32
C GLY A 134 -6.09 28.93 -8.09
N LYS A 135 -5.98 27.65 -8.43
CA LYS A 135 -7.06 26.65 -8.31
C LYS A 135 -7.15 26.07 -6.89
N ARG A 136 -8.31 25.47 -6.58
CA ARG A 136 -8.56 24.69 -5.36
C ARG A 136 -8.14 23.25 -5.65
N VAL A 137 -7.10 22.78 -4.98
CA VAL A 137 -6.47 21.49 -5.32
C VAL A 137 -6.33 20.63 -4.08
N SER A 138 -6.91 19.42 -4.10
CA SER A 138 -6.64 18.42 -3.07
C SER A 138 -5.34 17.70 -3.39
N THR A 139 -4.39 17.72 -2.44
CA THR A 139 -3.06 17.13 -2.62
C THR A 139 -2.92 15.74 -1.99
N GLY A 140 -3.99 15.16 -1.47
CA GLY A 140 -4.02 13.89 -0.75
C GLY A 140 -4.28 14.07 0.74
N SER A 141 -4.69 13.00 1.42
CA SER A 141 -4.96 13.01 2.86
C SER A 141 -3.71 13.33 3.68
N PRO A 142 -3.88 13.93 4.87
CA PRO A 142 -2.81 13.95 5.86
C PRO A 142 -2.30 12.53 6.14
N GLY A 143 -0.98 12.37 6.30
CA GLY A 143 -0.39 11.05 6.56
C GLY A 143 -0.25 10.14 5.33
N SER A 144 -0.59 10.62 4.12
CA SER A 144 -0.41 9.87 2.87
C SER A 144 0.91 10.16 2.16
N ALA A 145 1.45 9.17 1.44
CA ALA A 145 2.52 9.40 0.49
C ALA A 145 2.00 10.06 -0.82
N THR A 146 0.69 10.02 -1.08
CA THR A 146 0.06 10.83 -2.15
C THR A 146 0.38 12.30 -1.98
N GLU A 147 0.24 12.86 -0.76
CA GLU A 147 0.57 14.26 -0.47
C GLU A 147 2.05 14.53 -0.71
N VAL A 148 2.96 13.63 -0.28
CA VAL A 148 4.41 13.79 -0.48
C VAL A 148 4.78 13.77 -1.97
N MET A 149 4.33 12.77 -2.72
CA MET A 149 4.59 12.68 -4.15
C MET A 149 3.94 13.84 -4.92
N GLY A 150 2.73 14.25 -4.52
CA GLY A 150 2.05 15.44 -5.07
C GLY A 150 2.89 16.70 -4.93
N PHE A 151 3.52 16.92 -3.78
CA PHE A 151 4.43 18.06 -3.57
C PHE A 151 5.66 17.99 -4.47
N ARG A 152 6.22 16.80 -4.67
CA ARG A 152 7.36 16.56 -5.57
C ARG A 152 7.01 16.85 -7.04
N VAL A 153 5.80 16.50 -7.46
CA VAL A 153 5.28 16.81 -8.80
C VAL A 153 5.02 18.32 -8.98
N ILE A 154 4.39 18.97 -8.00
CA ILE A 154 4.14 20.42 -8.00
C ILE A 154 5.44 21.20 -8.06
N GLU A 155 6.44 20.80 -7.28
CA GLU A 155 7.77 21.40 -7.28
C GLU A 155 8.52 21.16 -8.61
N ALA A 156 8.42 19.95 -9.18
CA ALA A 156 9.08 19.60 -10.44
C ALA A 156 8.57 20.44 -11.63
N VAL A 157 7.36 20.96 -11.57
CA VAL A 157 6.79 21.89 -12.57
C VAL A 157 7.07 23.36 -12.25
N GLY A 158 7.76 23.65 -11.12
CA GLY A 158 8.10 25.00 -10.71
C GLY A 158 6.98 25.76 -9.98
N LEU A 159 5.97 25.06 -9.47
CA LEU A 159 4.90 25.66 -8.65
C LEU A 159 5.21 25.51 -7.15
N ASP A 160 4.70 26.45 -6.37
CA ASP A 160 4.70 26.41 -4.90
C ASP A 160 3.33 25.94 -4.39
N LYS A 161 3.33 24.80 -3.68
CA LYS A 161 2.11 24.17 -3.17
C LYS A 161 1.32 25.03 -2.17
N ASP A 162 1.96 25.99 -1.50
CA ASP A 162 1.36 26.82 -0.48
C ASP A 162 1.01 28.23 -0.98
N LYS A 163 1.63 28.69 -2.08
CA LYS A 163 1.43 30.05 -2.65
C LYS A 163 0.64 30.04 -3.95
N ASP A 164 0.88 29.03 -4.81
CA ASP A 164 0.32 29.02 -6.15
C ASP A 164 -1.06 28.35 -6.24
N MET A 165 -1.57 27.75 -5.17
CA MET A 165 -2.90 27.09 -5.16
C MET A 165 -3.59 27.18 -3.81
N LYS A 166 -4.92 27.04 -3.81
CA LYS A 166 -5.73 26.88 -2.60
C LYS A 166 -5.75 25.38 -2.28
N ARG A 167 -4.88 24.97 -1.36
CA ARG A 167 -4.64 23.55 -1.10
C ARG A 167 -5.64 22.99 -0.10
N GLU A 168 -6.24 21.85 -0.48
CA GLU A 168 -7.04 20.99 0.37
C GLU A 168 -6.28 19.67 0.65
N ARG A 169 -6.63 18.99 1.74
CA ARG A 169 -5.97 17.76 2.19
C ARG A 169 -7.00 16.68 2.44
N LEU A 170 -7.48 16.09 1.32
CA LEU A 170 -8.58 15.14 1.33
C LEU A 170 -8.10 13.75 0.86
N GLY A 171 -8.71 12.70 1.35
CA GLY A 171 -8.57 11.36 0.79
C GLY A 171 -9.18 11.28 -0.61
N VAL A 172 -8.96 10.17 -1.32
CA VAL A 172 -9.42 10.06 -2.72
C VAL A 172 -10.95 10.10 -2.83
N ALA A 173 -11.67 9.46 -1.91
CA ALA A 173 -13.14 9.46 -1.92
C ALA A 173 -13.70 10.87 -1.64
N GLU A 174 -13.17 11.55 -0.65
CA GLU A 174 -13.54 12.92 -0.30
C GLU A 174 -13.17 13.89 -1.41
N SER A 175 -12.02 13.70 -2.08
CA SER A 175 -11.60 14.51 -3.23
C SER A 175 -12.55 14.34 -4.40
N VAL A 176 -12.99 13.12 -4.69
CA VAL A 176 -13.98 12.83 -5.73
C VAL A 176 -15.30 13.54 -5.42
N ASN A 177 -15.81 13.43 -4.19
CA ASN A 177 -17.04 14.11 -3.79
C ASN A 177 -16.91 15.63 -3.88
N ALA A 178 -15.80 16.19 -3.38
CA ALA A 178 -15.52 17.62 -3.46
C ALA A 178 -15.41 18.13 -4.91
N LEU A 179 -14.87 17.33 -5.83
CA LEU A 179 -14.79 17.67 -7.25
C LEU A 179 -16.18 17.62 -7.93
N LYS A 180 -16.99 16.61 -7.63
CA LYS A 180 -18.40 16.50 -8.07
C LYS A 180 -19.22 17.73 -7.62
N ASP A 181 -19.02 18.12 -6.36
CA ASP A 181 -19.68 19.29 -5.75
C ASP A 181 -19.10 20.64 -6.19
N ARG A 182 -18.10 20.67 -7.08
CA ARG A 182 -17.38 21.88 -7.51
C ARG A 182 -16.72 22.65 -6.34
N LYS A 183 -16.41 21.98 -5.23
CA LYS A 183 -15.69 22.55 -4.08
C LYS A 183 -14.19 22.60 -4.30
N ILE A 184 -13.64 21.68 -5.12
CA ILE A 184 -12.27 21.70 -5.63
C ILE A 184 -12.27 21.66 -7.15
N ASP A 185 -11.14 21.99 -7.76
CA ASP A 185 -10.96 22.09 -9.21
C ASP A 185 -10.13 20.92 -9.77
N ALA A 186 -9.26 20.33 -8.92
CA ALA A 186 -8.46 19.14 -9.24
C ALA A 186 -8.04 18.42 -7.97
N PHE A 187 -7.59 17.17 -8.12
CA PHE A 187 -6.96 16.44 -7.02
C PHE A 187 -5.80 15.56 -7.50
N PHE A 188 -4.87 15.33 -6.60
CA PHE A 188 -3.80 14.36 -6.73
C PHE A 188 -4.20 13.05 -6.03
N TRP A 189 -3.90 11.95 -6.69
CA TRP A 189 -4.06 10.60 -6.14
C TRP A 189 -2.96 9.68 -6.65
N VAL A 190 -2.35 8.89 -5.77
CA VAL A 190 -1.43 7.83 -6.17
C VAL A 190 -2.05 6.50 -5.82
N GLY A 191 -2.34 5.70 -6.83
CA GLY A 191 -3.07 4.45 -6.63
C GLY A 191 -2.86 3.42 -7.74
N GLY A 192 -3.27 2.18 -7.42
CA GLY A 192 -3.40 1.10 -8.39
C GLY A 192 -4.60 1.31 -9.31
N LEU A 193 -4.66 0.54 -10.36
CA LEU A 193 -5.66 0.63 -11.43
C LEU A 193 -6.61 -0.59 -11.46
N PRO A 194 -7.93 -0.38 -11.61
CA PRO A 194 -8.61 0.90 -11.40
C PRO A 194 -8.76 1.25 -9.91
N THR A 195 -8.75 2.54 -9.56
CA THR A 195 -9.11 3.00 -8.22
C THR A 195 -10.62 3.19 -8.11
N ALA A 196 -11.28 2.58 -7.14
CA ALA A 196 -12.74 2.59 -7.00
C ALA A 196 -13.35 4.00 -6.97
N ALA A 197 -12.80 4.92 -6.18
CA ALA A 197 -13.30 6.30 -6.10
C ALA A 197 -13.14 7.05 -7.45
N VAL A 198 -12.05 6.83 -8.20
CA VAL A 198 -11.87 7.45 -9.53
C VAL A 198 -12.83 6.83 -10.55
N THR A 199 -13.10 5.53 -10.44
CA THR A 199 -14.12 4.85 -11.26
C THR A 199 -15.51 5.43 -11.00
N ASP A 200 -15.85 5.72 -9.74
CA ASP A 200 -17.09 6.36 -9.35
C ASP A 200 -17.23 7.76 -9.98
N LEU A 201 -16.18 8.59 -9.93
CA LEU A 201 -16.16 9.89 -10.62
C LEU A 201 -16.40 9.72 -12.13
N ALA A 202 -15.68 8.79 -12.76
CA ALA A 202 -15.74 8.57 -14.20
C ALA A 202 -17.12 8.05 -14.69
N ASN A 203 -17.90 7.42 -13.80
CA ASN A 203 -19.26 6.95 -14.09
C ASN A 203 -20.36 7.93 -13.67
N THR A 204 -20.01 9.07 -13.08
CA THR A 204 -20.98 10.08 -12.67
C THR A 204 -21.65 10.71 -13.91
N PRO A 205 -22.98 10.74 -14.03
CA PRO A 205 -23.66 11.35 -15.14
C PRO A 205 -23.26 12.84 -15.35
N GLY A 206 -22.98 13.22 -16.59
CA GLY A 206 -22.58 14.60 -16.92
C GLY A 206 -21.14 14.97 -16.53
N VAL A 207 -20.38 14.04 -15.97
CA VAL A 207 -18.96 14.23 -15.67
C VAL A 207 -18.10 13.57 -16.75
N LYS A 208 -17.18 14.33 -17.32
CA LYS A 208 -16.14 13.83 -18.19
C LYS A 208 -14.78 14.03 -17.51
N ILE A 209 -14.16 12.94 -17.13
CA ILE A 209 -12.87 12.95 -16.43
C ILE A 209 -11.74 13.40 -17.37
N ARG A 210 -10.80 14.15 -16.84
CA ARG A 210 -9.55 14.52 -17.50
C ARG A 210 -8.39 14.27 -16.56
N MET A 211 -7.33 13.67 -17.08
CA MET A 211 -6.07 13.47 -16.37
C MET A 211 -4.96 14.28 -17.01
N ILE A 212 -4.12 14.89 -16.18
CA ILE A 212 -3.02 15.75 -16.63
C ILE A 212 -1.73 14.93 -16.75
N ASP A 213 -1.06 15.03 -17.87
CA ASP A 213 0.21 14.34 -18.15
C ASP A 213 1.35 14.91 -17.31
N ILE A 214 2.08 14.01 -16.65
CA ILE A 214 3.19 14.34 -15.75
C ILE A 214 4.45 13.50 -15.96
N ALA A 215 4.46 12.51 -16.86
CA ALA A 215 5.63 11.65 -17.08
C ALA A 215 6.90 12.43 -17.47
N HIS A 216 6.75 13.60 -18.11
CA HIS A 216 7.86 14.48 -18.44
C HIS A 216 8.57 15.09 -17.23
N LEU A 217 7.93 15.10 -16.05
CA LEU A 217 8.49 15.60 -14.78
C LEU A 217 9.35 14.56 -14.06
N VAL A 218 9.25 13.27 -14.41
CA VAL A 218 9.97 12.18 -13.76
C VAL A 218 11.49 12.42 -13.68
N PRO A 219 12.19 12.90 -14.74
CA PRO A 219 13.61 13.16 -14.62
C PRO A 219 13.97 14.17 -13.53
N ALA A 220 13.18 15.23 -13.34
CA ALA A 220 13.38 16.22 -12.29
C ALA A 220 13.10 15.63 -10.90
N MET A 221 12.05 14.80 -10.76
CA MET A 221 11.74 14.10 -9.53
C MET A 221 12.85 13.14 -9.12
N VAL A 222 13.37 12.34 -10.07
CA VAL A 222 14.47 11.38 -9.84
C VAL A 222 15.75 12.11 -9.42
N LYS A 223 16.12 13.21 -10.09
CA LYS A 223 17.30 14.01 -9.74
C LYS A 223 17.30 14.47 -8.29
N LYS A 224 16.13 14.80 -7.74
CA LYS A 224 15.99 15.34 -6.39
C LYS A 224 15.73 14.29 -5.33
N ASN A 225 14.92 13.26 -5.64
CA ASN A 225 14.36 12.34 -4.65
C ASN A 225 14.83 10.88 -4.83
N GLY A 226 15.73 10.61 -5.79
CA GLY A 226 16.23 9.25 -6.07
C GLY A 226 15.43 8.51 -7.12
N SER A 227 15.95 7.34 -7.53
CA SER A 227 15.49 6.54 -8.68
C SER A 227 14.24 5.70 -8.43
N VAL A 228 13.42 6.09 -7.45
CA VAL A 228 12.17 5.37 -7.11
C VAL A 228 11.00 5.68 -8.03
N TYR A 229 11.12 6.70 -8.88
CA TYR A 229 10.08 7.13 -9.82
C TYR A 229 10.39 6.71 -11.24
N VAL A 230 9.39 6.20 -11.92
CA VAL A 230 9.48 5.81 -13.34
C VAL A 230 8.32 6.39 -14.14
N LYS A 231 8.51 6.55 -15.46
CA LYS A 231 7.43 6.91 -16.38
C LYS A 231 6.53 5.70 -16.60
N ASP A 232 5.23 5.93 -16.65
CA ASP A 232 4.22 4.91 -16.91
C ASP A 232 3.00 5.50 -17.61
N VAL A 233 2.03 4.68 -17.97
CA VAL A 233 0.85 5.08 -18.72
C VAL A 233 -0.41 4.55 -18.04
N ILE A 234 -1.38 5.43 -17.80
CA ILE A 234 -2.75 5.03 -17.49
C ILE A 234 -3.51 4.98 -18.81
N LYS A 235 -3.90 3.77 -19.23
CA LYS A 235 -4.62 3.58 -20.48
C LYS A 235 -6.00 4.22 -20.45
N LYS A 236 -6.45 4.76 -21.57
CA LYS A 236 -7.75 5.47 -21.68
C LYS A 236 -8.98 4.62 -21.37
N ASP A 237 -8.86 3.30 -21.49
CA ASP A 237 -9.92 2.34 -21.19
C ASP A 237 -10.04 1.98 -19.72
N VAL A 238 -9.12 2.44 -18.87
CA VAL A 238 -9.17 2.22 -17.43
C VAL A 238 -10.33 2.96 -16.77
N TYR A 239 -10.58 4.20 -17.19
CA TYR A 239 -11.67 5.00 -16.65
C TYR A 239 -12.54 5.57 -17.78
N LYS A 240 -13.85 5.39 -17.64
CA LYS A 240 -14.83 5.89 -18.62
C LYS A 240 -14.64 7.40 -18.84
N GLY A 241 -14.69 7.84 -20.10
CA GLY A 241 -14.61 9.24 -20.48
C GLY A 241 -13.21 9.80 -20.68
N MET A 242 -12.15 9.03 -20.45
CA MET A 242 -10.80 9.40 -20.89
C MET A 242 -10.70 9.38 -22.42
N GLU A 243 -10.20 10.46 -23.01
CA GLU A 243 -10.07 10.60 -24.47
C GLU A 243 -8.77 9.99 -24.99
N ALA A 244 -7.71 10.02 -24.16
CA ALA A 244 -6.39 9.54 -24.51
C ALA A 244 -5.73 8.84 -23.31
N ASP A 245 -4.67 8.08 -23.59
CA ASP A 245 -3.78 7.53 -22.57
C ASP A 245 -3.13 8.69 -21.80
N ASN A 246 -3.08 8.58 -20.47
CA ASN A 246 -2.41 9.56 -19.63
C ASN A 246 -0.96 9.16 -19.35
N GLN A 247 -0.03 10.10 -19.57
CA GLN A 247 1.40 9.92 -19.31
C GLN A 247 1.69 10.21 -17.83
N ALA A 248 1.83 9.17 -17.02
CA ALA A 248 1.90 9.23 -15.56
C ALA A 248 3.33 9.05 -15.03
N ALA A 249 3.52 9.45 -13.78
CA ALA A 249 4.65 9.02 -12.94
C ALA A 249 4.20 7.89 -12.03
N THR A 250 5.07 6.93 -11.79
CA THR A 250 4.78 5.72 -11.03
C THR A 250 5.85 5.47 -9.97
N VAL A 251 5.44 4.89 -8.86
CA VAL A 251 6.29 4.37 -7.79
C VAL A 251 5.81 2.98 -7.39
N THR A 252 6.71 2.10 -6.99
CA THR A 252 6.36 0.74 -6.57
C THR A 252 5.73 0.75 -5.18
N ASN A 253 4.77 -0.16 -4.93
CA ASN A 253 4.27 -0.45 -3.60
C ASN A 253 4.99 -1.63 -2.97
N LEU A 254 5.22 -1.53 -1.68
CA LEU A 254 5.87 -2.52 -0.83
C LEU A 254 4.92 -2.97 0.28
N LEU A 255 5.05 -4.21 0.68
CA LEU A 255 4.58 -4.67 1.98
C LEU A 255 5.76 -4.64 2.95
N ALA A 256 5.71 -3.76 3.95
CA ALA A 256 6.80 -3.48 4.87
C ALA A 256 6.46 -3.88 6.30
N VAL A 257 7.49 -4.20 7.08
CA VAL A 257 7.41 -4.59 8.49
C VAL A 257 8.55 -3.98 9.30
N HIS A 258 8.45 -4.05 10.64
CA HIS A 258 9.58 -3.76 11.52
C HIS A 258 10.68 -4.81 11.30
N ARG A 259 11.95 -4.40 11.38
CA ARG A 259 13.10 -5.31 11.17
C ARG A 259 13.14 -6.49 12.14
N ASP A 260 12.58 -6.31 13.33
CA ASP A 260 12.56 -7.32 14.41
C ASP A 260 11.28 -8.19 14.37
N MET A 261 10.50 -8.12 13.27
CA MET A 261 9.41 -9.07 13.07
C MET A 261 9.93 -10.50 13.12
N ASN A 262 9.25 -11.38 13.86
CA ASN A 262 9.64 -12.78 13.98
C ASN A 262 9.78 -13.43 12.59
N GLU A 263 10.92 -14.11 12.35
CA GLU A 263 11.26 -14.66 11.03
C GLU A 263 10.29 -15.77 10.59
N ASP A 264 9.83 -16.62 11.49
CA ASP A 264 8.87 -17.69 11.18
C ASP A 264 7.52 -17.09 10.76
N LEU A 265 7.04 -16.09 11.50
CA LEU A 265 5.82 -15.36 11.15
C LEU A 265 5.96 -14.64 9.80
N ALA A 266 7.06 -13.92 9.59
CA ALA A 266 7.33 -13.21 8.33
C ALA A 266 7.39 -14.18 7.13
N TYR A 267 8.04 -15.34 7.29
CA TYR A 267 8.08 -16.39 6.28
C TYR A 267 6.68 -16.92 5.96
N LYS A 268 5.87 -17.24 6.99
CA LYS A 268 4.48 -17.70 6.82
C LYS A 268 3.61 -16.67 6.11
N VAL A 269 3.78 -15.38 6.41
CA VAL A 269 3.08 -14.29 5.72
C VAL A 269 3.42 -14.28 4.23
N VAL A 270 4.71 -14.27 3.87
CA VAL A 270 5.14 -14.25 2.47
C VAL A 270 4.61 -15.49 1.74
N LYS A 271 4.81 -16.67 2.34
CA LYS A 271 4.34 -17.95 1.77
C LYS A 271 2.82 -17.96 1.56
N ALA A 272 2.03 -17.55 2.55
CA ALA A 272 0.57 -17.54 2.45
C ALA A 272 0.08 -16.62 1.32
N VAL A 273 0.70 -15.46 1.12
CA VAL A 273 0.35 -14.55 0.02
C VAL A 273 0.61 -15.19 -1.34
N PHE A 274 1.78 -15.81 -1.55
CA PHE A 274 2.11 -16.41 -2.85
C PHE A 274 1.35 -17.71 -3.11
N ASP A 275 1.08 -18.52 -2.08
CA ASP A 275 0.30 -19.76 -2.22
C ASP A 275 -1.20 -19.48 -2.50
N HIS A 276 -1.72 -18.33 -2.02
CA HIS A 276 -3.14 -17.96 -2.13
C HIS A 276 -3.34 -16.64 -2.89
N ARG A 277 -2.42 -16.31 -3.80
CA ARG A 277 -2.47 -15.05 -4.58
C ARG A 277 -3.79 -14.86 -5.32
N ASP A 278 -4.37 -15.94 -5.82
CA ASP A 278 -5.64 -15.89 -6.55
C ASP A 278 -6.80 -15.37 -5.69
N ASP A 279 -6.75 -15.54 -4.36
CA ASP A 279 -7.71 -14.92 -3.44
C ASP A 279 -7.59 -13.39 -3.46
N LEU A 280 -6.36 -12.85 -3.54
CA LEU A 280 -6.13 -11.41 -3.69
C LEU A 280 -6.53 -10.88 -5.07
N ILE A 281 -6.29 -11.66 -6.14
CA ILE A 281 -6.68 -11.28 -7.52
C ILE A 281 -8.21 -11.13 -7.60
N ARG A 282 -8.96 -11.99 -6.92
CA ARG A 282 -10.42 -11.86 -6.82
C ARG A 282 -10.87 -10.60 -6.08
N VAL A 283 -10.06 -10.09 -5.16
CA VAL A 283 -10.33 -8.82 -4.45
C VAL A 283 -10.02 -7.62 -5.31
N HIS A 284 -8.84 -7.61 -5.98
CA HIS A 284 -8.43 -6.50 -6.81
C HIS A 284 -7.41 -6.93 -7.88
N LYS A 285 -7.63 -6.47 -9.12
CA LYS A 285 -6.80 -6.83 -10.28
C LYS A 285 -5.30 -6.52 -10.11
N GLU A 286 -4.94 -5.48 -9.37
CA GLU A 286 -3.53 -5.16 -9.11
C GLU A 286 -2.76 -6.29 -8.41
N ALA A 287 -3.43 -7.24 -7.76
CA ALA A 287 -2.77 -8.41 -7.19
C ALA A 287 -2.17 -9.35 -8.26
N GLU A 288 -2.55 -9.23 -9.55
CA GLU A 288 -1.89 -9.89 -10.67
C GLU A 288 -0.41 -9.49 -10.79
N ASN A 289 -0.04 -8.30 -10.27
CA ASN A 289 1.33 -7.80 -10.26
C ASN A 289 2.18 -8.35 -9.11
N ILE A 290 1.58 -8.99 -8.11
CA ILE A 290 2.31 -9.69 -7.03
C ILE A 290 2.87 -10.99 -7.58
N LYS A 291 3.96 -10.89 -8.33
CA LYS A 291 4.60 -12.01 -9.04
C LYS A 291 5.99 -12.27 -8.51
N LEU A 292 6.45 -13.52 -8.64
CA LEU A 292 7.82 -13.90 -8.26
C LEU A 292 8.87 -13.11 -9.06
N GLU A 293 8.67 -12.94 -10.37
CA GLU A 293 9.56 -12.21 -11.28
C GLU A 293 9.74 -10.73 -10.93
N ASN A 294 8.80 -10.15 -10.19
CA ASN A 294 8.86 -8.77 -9.74
C ASN A 294 9.63 -8.60 -8.41
N GLN A 295 9.95 -9.71 -7.72
CA GLN A 295 10.71 -9.70 -6.48
C GLN A 295 12.20 -9.62 -6.78
N LYS A 296 12.73 -8.39 -6.90
CA LYS A 296 14.13 -8.12 -7.27
C LYS A 296 14.75 -7.19 -6.24
N THR A 297 16.05 -7.30 -6.03
CA THR A 297 16.76 -6.45 -5.06
C THR A 297 16.49 -4.96 -5.31
N GLU A 298 16.61 -4.53 -6.57
CA GLU A 298 16.42 -3.14 -6.98
C GLU A 298 14.96 -2.66 -6.97
N ALA A 299 13.99 -3.56 -6.84
CA ALA A 299 12.57 -3.20 -6.78
C ALA A 299 12.15 -2.69 -5.40
N SER A 300 12.99 -2.86 -4.38
CA SER A 300 12.77 -2.30 -3.06
C SER A 300 13.76 -1.18 -2.75
N SER A 301 13.25 -0.07 -2.21
CA SER A 301 14.05 1.06 -1.72
C SER A 301 14.58 0.87 -0.29
N ILE A 302 14.18 -0.20 0.38
CA ILE A 302 14.58 -0.56 1.75
C ILE A 302 15.04 -2.02 1.78
N PRO A 303 15.89 -2.42 2.75
CA PRO A 303 16.39 -3.79 2.82
C PRO A 303 15.28 -4.83 2.95
N TRP A 304 15.51 -6.00 2.39
CA TRP A 304 14.62 -7.14 2.51
C TRP A 304 14.66 -7.78 3.89
N HIS A 305 13.54 -8.36 4.33
CA HIS A 305 13.48 -9.15 5.56
C HIS A 305 14.18 -10.50 5.34
N PRO A 306 14.98 -11.02 6.32
CA PRO A 306 15.67 -12.31 6.17
C PRO A 306 14.74 -13.44 5.75
N ALA A 307 13.55 -13.51 6.34
CA ALA A 307 12.53 -14.51 5.98
C ALA A 307 12.03 -14.39 4.53
N ALA A 308 11.93 -13.18 3.99
CA ALA A 308 11.59 -12.95 2.58
C ALA A 308 12.72 -13.40 1.67
N ILE A 309 13.98 -13.07 2.01
CA ILE A 309 15.16 -13.53 1.27
C ILE A 309 15.18 -15.07 1.22
N LYS A 310 14.94 -15.74 2.35
CA LYS A 310 14.87 -17.20 2.43
C LYS A 310 13.79 -17.77 1.52
N TYR A 311 12.54 -17.26 1.64
CA TYR A 311 11.42 -17.75 0.83
C TYR A 311 11.68 -17.58 -0.68
N PHE A 312 12.19 -16.43 -1.10
CA PHE A 312 12.44 -16.16 -2.52
C PHE A 312 13.64 -16.97 -3.04
N ALA A 313 14.65 -17.23 -2.22
CA ALA A 313 15.77 -18.14 -2.57
C ALA A 313 15.26 -19.56 -2.86
N GLU A 314 14.31 -20.09 -2.09
CA GLU A 314 13.66 -21.38 -2.34
C GLU A 314 12.86 -21.41 -3.66
N LYS A 315 12.51 -20.23 -4.20
CA LYS A 315 11.86 -20.05 -5.51
C LYS A 315 12.85 -19.70 -6.64
N GLY A 316 14.16 -19.79 -6.37
CA GLY A 316 15.21 -19.49 -7.35
C GLY A 316 15.50 -18.00 -7.57
N ILE A 317 15.03 -17.12 -6.66
CA ILE A 317 15.24 -15.68 -6.75
C ILE A 317 16.27 -15.25 -5.71
N THR A 318 17.38 -14.63 -6.16
CA THR A 318 18.43 -14.11 -5.29
C THR A 318 18.15 -12.64 -4.95
N LEU A 319 17.89 -12.36 -3.67
CA LEU A 319 17.75 -11.01 -3.12
C LEU A 319 18.99 -10.67 -2.27
N LYS A 320 19.35 -9.39 -2.23
CA LYS A 320 20.49 -8.86 -1.45
C LYS A 320 20.02 -7.79 -0.46
#